data_db6edf0364d13ab7211cbc1f1bb43661
#
_entry.id   db6edf0364d13ab7211cbc1f1bb43661
#
_cell.length_a   1.000
_cell.length_b   1.000
_cell.length_c   1.000
_cell.angle_alpha   90.00
_cell.angle_beta   90.00
_cell.angle_gamma   90.00
#
_symmetry.space_group_name_H-M   'P 1'
#
loop_
_entity.id
_entity.type
_entity.pdbx_description
1 polymer ?
#
loop_
_entity_poly.entity_id
_entity_poly.type
_entity_poly.pdbx_seq_one_letter_code
_entity_poly.pdbx_strand_id
1 'polypeptide(L)'
;MQFERTFSLVTKMRICVLGGAGHIGSGVVRALVKRAPDAEVVIADKNLEEAEELVAELGGKISTQSVDANDSKSLIKVMKDVDIAIGAIGPYYTYGVKVLKAAIDAKTNFVDIDDDYDATKACLALHEGAKKAGITAIIGLGATPGLTNILAKYGSEKLDKVDEIHTAWAWTAMDPFMGPAIIAHYFHASTGDVPTYRDGKWVEISALSEPEVVDFPPPLSGIEVYNVGHPEPVTIPRYIKGVKVVTNKGTVWPSLMTEASKIFAKLGLISLKEFTIKGVTMPVRDVAVQFVMSIPDLTPAETISALATEAEERYGEYALEGVGLKVKVKGESQRKTTCYSYGVACRSAVVCTALPAALGALMVAAGKVKEKGVFAPEGVIDSKSFLKEIAKDIEVLETEEKAGKL
;
A
#
# COMPACT_ATOMS: atom_id res chain seq x y z
N MET A 1 -21.31 8.84 -18.51
CA MET A 1 -21.45 10.21 -19.07
C MET A 1 -21.43 11.33 -18.02
N GLN A 2 -22.03 11.21 -16.84
CA GLN A 2 -22.04 12.31 -15.85
C GLN A 2 -20.78 12.33 -14.94
N PHE A 3 -20.06 11.23 -14.81
CA PHE A 3 -18.85 11.11 -13.99
C PHE A 3 -17.55 11.39 -14.77
N GLU A 4 -17.50 11.11 -16.07
CA GLU A 4 -16.37 11.53 -16.94
C GLU A 4 -16.22 13.04 -17.01
N ARG A 5 -17.32 13.79 -16.82
CA ARG A 5 -17.29 15.26 -16.70
C ARG A 5 -16.76 15.76 -15.34
N THR A 6 -16.71 14.92 -14.30
CA THR A 6 -16.39 15.38 -12.93
C THR A 6 -14.90 15.63 -12.74
N PHE A 7 -14.01 14.92 -13.45
CA PHE A 7 -12.57 15.21 -13.45
C PHE A 7 -12.20 16.21 -14.57
N SER A 8 -13.00 16.31 -15.66
CA SER A 8 -12.75 17.28 -16.74
C SER A 8 -13.07 18.73 -16.37
N LEU A 9 -13.72 18.99 -15.24
CA LEU A 9 -14.02 20.34 -14.75
C LEU A 9 -12.94 20.94 -13.83
N VAL A 10 -11.89 20.15 -13.48
CA VAL A 10 -10.75 20.65 -12.69
C VAL A 10 -9.67 21.11 -13.68
N THR A 11 -9.89 22.27 -14.29
CA THR A 11 -8.91 22.94 -15.14
C THR A 11 -7.71 23.36 -14.29
N LYS A 12 -6.51 22.82 -14.61
CA LYS A 12 -5.19 23.16 -14.05
C LYS A 12 -4.86 22.63 -12.64
N MET A 13 -5.19 21.37 -12.37
CA MET A 13 -4.67 20.72 -11.16
C MET A 13 -3.17 20.48 -11.29
N ARG A 14 -2.40 20.82 -10.26
CA ARG A 14 -0.95 20.56 -10.18
C ARG A 14 -0.67 19.53 -9.09
N ILE A 15 -0.09 18.39 -9.46
CA ILE A 15 0.11 17.22 -8.59
C ILE A 15 1.60 16.91 -8.50
N CYS A 16 2.14 16.79 -7.29
CA CYS A 16 3.52 16.37 -7.07
C CYS A 16 3.54 14.89 -6.65
N VAL A 17 4.34 14.07 -7.33
CA VAL A 17 4.60 12.67 -6.96
C VAL A 17 6.01 12.58 -6.41
N LEU A 18 6.12 12.40 -5.09
CA LEU A 18 7.38 12.23 -4.37
C LEU A 18 7.85 10.77 -4.50
N GLY A 19 9.06 10.56 -4.97
CA GLY A 19 9.53 9.23 -5.36
C GLY A 19 8.93 8.75 -6.69
N GLY A 20 8.57 9.69 -7.56
CA GLY A 20 7.80 9.43 -8.79
C GLY A 20 8.57 8.74 -9.91
N ALA A 21 9.91 8.65 -9.83
CA ALA A 21 10.71 7.81 -10.72
C ALA A 21 10.84 6.35 -10.24
N GLY A 22 10.54 6.09 -8.95
CA GLY A 22 10.61 4.75 -8.39
C GLY A 22 9.53 3.80 -8.93
N HIS A 23 9.67 2.51 -8.61
CA HIS A 23 8.82 1.43 -9.11
C HIS A 23 7.30 1.72 -8.96
N ILE A 24 6.82 1.99 -7.75
CA ILE A 24 5.40 2.31 -7.53
C ILE A 24 5.08 3.75 -7.94
N GLY A 25 6.00 4.70 -7.70
CA GLY A 25 5.80 6.11 -8.04
C GLY A 25 5.58 6.34 -9.53
N SER A 26 6.33 5.66 -10.41
CA SER A 26 6.12 5.71 -11.86
C SER A 26 4.75 5.21 -12.28
N GLY A 27 4.24 4.16 -11.59
CA GLY A 27 2.87 3.69 -11.76
C GLY A 27 1.84 4.76 -11.39
N VAL A 28 2.07 5.52 -10.30
CA VAL A 28 1.21 6.65 -9.91
C VAL A 28 1.20 7.73 -10.99
N VAL A 29 2.38 8.10 -11.51
CA VAL A 29 2.49 9.08 -12.61
C VAL A 29 1.71 8.60 -13.83
N ARG A 30 1.88 7.34 -14.26
CA ARG A 30 1.12 6.74 -15.38
C ARG A 30 -0.38 6.76 -15.15
N ALA A 31 -0.84 6.42 -13.94
CA ALA A 31 -2.24 6.46 -13.59
C ALA A 31 -2.82 7.89 -13.63
N LEU A 32 -2.09 8.89 -13.17
CA LEU A 32 -2.47 10.30 -13.23
C LEU A 32 -2.59 10.79 -14.67
N VAL A 33 -1.58 10.52 -15.51
CA VAL A 33 -1.62 10.90 -16.94
C VAL A 33 -2.82 10.30 -17.65
N LYS A 34 -3.13 9.03 -17.38
CA LYS A 34 -4.30 8.34 -17.95
C LYS A 34 -5.62 8.92 -17.45
N ARG A 35 -5.74 9.24 -16.15
CA ARG A 35 -7.01 9.61 -15.50
C ARG A 35 -7.28 11.12 -15.47
N ALA A 36 -6.24 11.93 -15.55
CA ALA A 36 -6.32 13.39 -15.52
C ALA A 36 -5.34 14.01 -16.53
N PRO A 37 -5.54 13.82 -17.85
CA PRO A 37 -4.58 14.23 -18.88
C PRO A 37 -4.34 15.74 -18.95
N ASP A 38 -5.22 16.54 -18.36
CA ASP A 38 -5.07 18.00 -18.27
C ASP A 38 -4.29 18.48 -17.04
N ALA A 39 -4.03 17.60 -16.07
CA ALA A 39 -3.25 17.94 -14.88
C ALA A 39 -1.78 18.17 -15.19
N GLU A 40 -1.15 19.07 -14.45
CA GLU A 40 0.30 19.22 -14.44
C GLU A 40 0.87 18.25 -13.38
N VAL A 41 1.73 17.33 -13.80
CA VAL A 41 2.38 16.36 -12.91
C VAL A 41 3.84 16.73 -12.69
N VAL A 42 4.25 16.83 -11.44
CA VAL A 42 5.64 17.05 -11.05
C VAL A 42 6.19 15.75 -10.49
N ILE A 43 7.16 15.16 -11.16
CA ILE A 43 7.93 14.01 -10.64
C ILE A 43 9.02 14.57 -9.76
N ALA A 44 8.91 14.37 -8.45
CA ALA A 44 9.94 14.77 -7.50
C ALA A 44 10.72 13.54 -7.05
N ASP A 45 11.98 13.43 -7.45
CA ASP A 45 12.82 12.28 -7.14
C ASP A 45 14.27 12.70 -6.92
N LYS A 46 15.05 11.85 -6.26
CA LYS A 46 16.51 12.02 -6.16
C LYS A 46 17.21 11.61 -7.46
N ASN A 47 16.63 10.68 -8.20
CA ASN A 47 17.11 10.18 -9.48
C ASN A 47 16.42 10.93 -10.63
N LEU A 48 17.03 12.03 -11.05
CA LEU A 48 16.50 12.86 -12.14
C LEU A 48 16.60 12.19 -13.50
N GLU A 49 17.57 11.31 -13.72
CA GLU A 49 17.75 10.60 -14.98
C GLU A 49 16.56 9.70 -15.29
N GLU A 50 16.20 8.81 -14.35
CA GLU A 50 14.99 7.97 -14.47
C GLU A 50 13.70 8.80 -14.56
N ALA A 51 13.64 9.94 -13.84
CA ALA A 51 12.50 10.84 -13.92
C ALA A 51 12.34 11.47 -15.31
N GLU A 52 13.44 11.89 -15.94
CA GLU A 52 13.47 12.46 -17.30
C GLU A 52 13.14 11.40 -18.36
N GLU A 53 13.62 10.17 -18.21
CA GLU A 53 13.25 9.06 -19.07
C GLU A 53 11.72 8.81 -19.03
N LEU A 54 11.12 8.81 -17.83
CA LEU A 54 9.68 8.66 -17.67
C LEU A 54 8.90 9.82 -18.33
N VAL A 55 9.40 11.05 -18.23
CA VAL A 55 8.82 12.21 -18.94
C VAL A 55 8.90 12.03 -20.46
N ALA A 56 10.04 11.58 -20.97
CA ALA A 56 10.24 11.34 -22.40
C ALA A 56 9.31 10.25 -22.95
N GLU A 57 9.07 9.21 -22.14
CA GLU A 57 8.15 8.11 -22.50
C GLU A 57 6.70 8.55 -22.54
N LEU A 58 6.22 9.25 -21.48
CA LEU A 58 4.80 9.55 -21.30
C LEU A 58 4.35 10.81 -22.02
N GLY A 59 5.25 11.78 -22.20
CA GLY A 59 4.90 13.08 -22.77
C GLY A 59 3.91 13.86 -21.89
N GLY A 60 3.23 14.83 -22.47
CA GLY A 60 2.19 15.59 -21.76
C GLY A 60 2.71 16.72 -20.87
N LYS A 61 1.96 17.07 -19.82
CA LYS A 61 2.29 18.17 -18.89
C LYS A 61 3.04 17.65 -17.67
N ILE A 62 4.19 17.03 -17.90
CA ILE A 62 5.02 16.44 -16.83
C ILE A 62 6.32 17.22 -16.74
N SER A 63 6.78 17.45 -15.52
CA SER A 63 8.08 18.06 -15.23
C SER A 63 8.79 17.31 -14.10
N THR A 64 10.11 17.51 -13.99
CA THR A 64 10.92 16.87 -12.95
C THR A 64 11.46 17.89 -11.97
N GLN A 65 11.63 17.49 -10.71
CA GLN A 65 12.30 18.26 -9.67
C GLN A 65 13.13 17.33 -8.79
N SER A 66 14.34 17.75 -8.42
CA SER A 66 15.15 17.01 -7.46
C SER A 66 14.59 17.18 -6.05
N VAL A 67 14.51 16.08 -5.29
CA VAL A 67 14.11 16.08 -3.88
C VAL A 67 14.98 15.12 -3.07
N ASP A 68 15.38 15.54 -1.87
CA ASP A 68 15.98 14.68 -0.85
C ASP A 68 15.01 14.53 0.32
N ALA A 69 14.56 13.31 0.58
CA ALA A 69 13.65 13.00 1.68
C ALA A 69 14.26 13.19 3.08
N ASN A 70 15.57 13.35 3.19
CA ASN A 70 16.24 13.70 4.43
C ASN A 70 16.33 15.20 4.67
N ASP A 71 16.07 16.03 3.64
CA ASP A 71 16.02 17.49 3.76
C ASP A 71 14.57 17.99 3.74
N SER A 72 14.08 18.42 4.91
CA SER A 72 12.74 18.97 5.06
C SER A 72 12.49 20.20 4.19
N LYS A 73 13.51 21.02 3.95
CA LYS A 73 13.38 22.20 3.08
C LYS A 73 13.22 21.80 1.62
N SER A 74 13.93 20.75 1.19
CA SER A 74 13.78 20.16 -0.15
C SER A 74 12.36 19.64 -0.35
N LEU A 75 11.83 18.87 0.62
CA LEU A 75 10.46 18.36 0.60
C LEU A 75 9.42 19.48 0.54
N ILE A 76 9.52 20.49 1.43
CA ILE A 76 8.58 21.61 1.46
C ILE A 76 8.61 22.37 0.13
N LYS A 77 9.80 22.59 -0.45
CA LYS A 77 9.97 23.32 -1.72
C LYS A 77 9.21 22.67 -2.87
N VAL A 78 9.28 21.34 -3.02
CA VAL A 78 8.61 20.63 -4.13
C VAL A 78 7.11 20.47 -3.91
N MET A 79 6.64 20.49 -2.66
CA MET A 79 5.21 20.42 -2.31
C MET A 79 4.53 21.80 -2.30
N LYS A 80 5.29 22.87 -2.19
CA LYS A 80 4.73 24.22 -2.25
C LYS A 80 4.13 24.50 -3.63
N ASP A 81 2.99 25.17 -3.65
CA ASP A 81 2.31 25.58 -4.88
C ASP A 81 1.77 24.42 -5.74
N VAL A 82 1.52 23.25 -5.14
CA VAL A 82 0.75 22.16 -5.74
C VAL A 82 -0.57 21.94 -4.98
N ASP A 83 -1.58 21.46 -5.66
CA ASP A 83 -2.90 21.20 -5.07
C ASP A 83 -2.87 19.98 -4.13
N ILE A 84 -2.01 19.00 -4.47
CA ILE A 84 -1.82 17.78 -3.72
C ILE A 84 -0.45 17.15 -4.00
N ALA A 85 0.12 16.52 -2.98
CA ALA A 85 1.30 15.68 -3.11
C ALA A 85 0.96 14.21 -2.85
N ILE A 86 1.61 13.30 -3.58
CA ILE A 86 1.50 11.86 -3.40
C ILE A 86 2.85 11.34 -2.96
N GLY A 87 2.92 10.69 -1.79
CA GLY A 87 4.13 10.11 -1.23
C GLY A 87 4.33 8.67 -1.66
N ALA A 88 5.38 8.41 -2.45
CA ALA A 88 5.83 7.07 -2.83
C ALA A 88 7.30 6.83 -2.45
N ILE A 89 7.77 7.47 -1.37
CA ILE A 89 9.13 7.33 -0.85
C ILE A 89 9.11 6.37 0.34
N GLY A 90 9.58 5.16 0.15
CA GLY A 90 9.72 4.14 1.20
C GLY A 90 11.19 3.92 1.64
N PRO A 91 11.44 3.14 2.73
CA PRO A 91 10.42 2.53 3.58
C PRO A 91 9.76 3.57 4.49
N TYR A 92 8.48 3.38 4.80
CA TYR A 92 7.68 4.39 5.51
C TYR A 92 8.05 4.53 6.98
N TYR A 93 8.50 3.45 7.65
CA TYR A 93 9.04 3.54 9.02
C TYR A 93 10.23 4.52 9.13
N THR A 94 10.90 4.85 8.02
CA THR A 94 11.98 5.83 7.96
C THR A 94 11.52 7.21 7.50
N TYR A 95 10.69 7.26 6.46
CA TYR A 95 10.37 8.51 5.74
C TYR A 95 8.95 8.99 5.94
N GLY A 96 7.96 8.15 6.25
CA GLY A 96 6.55 8.51 6.28
C GLY A 96 6.24 9.75 7.12
N VAL A 97 6.69 9.77 8.38
CA VAL A 97 6.48 10.91 9.29
C VAL A 97 7.19 12.18 8.79
N LYS A 98 8.38 12.07 8.21
CA LYS A 98 9.16 13.22 7.69
C LYS A 98 8.42 13.88 6.52
N VAL A 99 7.95 13.07 5.58
CA VAL A 99 7.25 13.52 4.39
C VAL A 99 5.90 14.15 4.75
N LEU A 100 5.11 13.51 5.62
CA LEU A 100 3.84 14.07 6.08
C LEU A 100 4.02 15.38 6.85
N LYS A 101 5.03 15.52 7.71
CA LYS A 101 5.34 16.79 8.38
C LYS A 101 5.66 17.89 7.38
N ALA A 102 6.44 17.59 6.35
CA ALA A 102 6.75 18.55 5.29
C ALA A 102 5.49 18.97 4.49
N ALA A 103 4.54 18.05 4.24
CA ALA A 103 3.24 18.37 3.64
C ALA A 103 2.40 19.30 4.52
N ILE A 104 2.39 19.06 5.84
CA ILE A 104 1.72 19.94 6.82
C ILE A 104 2.34 21.35 6.82
N ASP A 105 3.67 21.44 6.82
CA ASP A 105 4.40 22.71 6.81
C ASP A 105 4.21 23.46 5.48
N ALA A 106 4.15 22.74 4.36
CA ALA A 106 3.85 23.29 3.04
C ALA A 106 2.36 23.66 2.88
N LYS A 107 1.49 23.24 3.79
CA LYS A 107 0.02 23.37 3.73
C LYS A 107 -0.57 22.73 2.47
N THR A 108 -0.01 21.61 2.04
CA THR A 108 -0.39 20.88 0.84
C THR A 108 -1.17 19.62 1.21
N ASN A 109 -2.31 19.37 0.55
CA ASN A 109 -3.03 18.10 0.72
C ASN A 109 -2.11 16.93 0.36
N PHE A 110 -2.32 15.78 0.99
CA PHE A 110 -1.38 14.68 0.90
C PHE A 110 -2.09 13.32 0.79
N VAL A 111 -1.53 12.43 -0.01
CA VAL A 111 -1.89 11.01 -0.04
C VAL A 111 -0.60 10.21 -0.06
N ASP A 112 -0.53 9.07 0.62
CA ASP A 112 0.58 8.13 0.47
C ASP A 112 0.09 6.67 0.42
N ILE A 113 1.04 5.78 0.23
CA ILE A 113 0.84 4.33 0.18
C ILE A 113 1.53 3.65 1.38
N ASP A 114 1.61 4.33 2.55
CA ASP A 114 2.24 3.83 3.78
C ASP A 114 1.69 2.46 4.19
N ASP A 115 2.56 1.46 4.23
CA ASP A 115 2.29 0.09 4.57
C ASP A 115 2.95 -0.35 5.90
N ASP A 116 3.65 0.56 6.58
CA ASP A 116 4.32 0.30 7.86
C ASP A 116 3.42 0.74 9.05
N TYR A 117 2.99 -0.21 9.85
CA TYR A 117 2.01 0.00 10.94
C TYR A 117 2.46 1.00 12.01
N ASP A 118 3.74 1.12 12.28
CA ASP A 118 4.31 2.06 13.25
C ASP A 118 4.41 3.48 12.67
N ALA A 119 4.78 3.62 11.38
CA ALA A 119 4.69 4.87 10.66
C ALA A 119 3.24 5.37 10.61
N THR A 120 2.29 4.49 10.27
CA THR A 120 0.85 4.79 10.30
C THR A 120 0.39 5.32 11.66
N LYS A 121 0.77 4.66 12.78
CA LYS A 121 0.45 5.15 14.15
C LYS A 121 1.01 6.55 14.39
N ALA A 122 2.26 6.80 14.00
CA ALA A 122 2.94 8.07 14.18
C ALA A 122 2.34 9.17 13.28
N CYS A 123 1.99 8.86 12.04
CA CYS A 123 1.33 9.79 11.12
C CYS A 123 -0.07 10.17 11.59
N LEU A 124 -0.88 9.21 12.08
CA LEU A 124 -2.20 9.50 12.66
C LEU A 124 -2.13 10.44 13.86
N ALA A 125 -1.05 10.42 14.65
CA ALA A 125 -0.83 11.35 15.76
C ALA A 125 -0.64 12.81 15.30
N LEU A 126 -0.36 13.07 14.02
CA LEU A 126 -0.24 14.40 13.42
C LEU A 126 -1.59 15.00 13.00
N HIS A 127 -2.71 14.33 13.27
CA HIS A 127 -4.06 14.73 12.85
C HIS A 127 -4.40 16.19 13.16
N GLU A 128 -4.22 16.63 14.42
CA GLU A 128 -4.54 18.00 14.83
C GLU A 128 -3.63 19.03 14.17
N GLY A 129 -2.36 18.68 13.91
CA GLY A 129 -1.43 19.52 13.16
C GLY A 129 -1.90 19.75 11.71
N ALA A 130 -2.26 18.67 11.01
CA ALA A 130 -2.78 18.73 9.65
C ALA A 130 -4.12 19.48 9.59
N LYS A 131 -5.02 19.25 10.57
CA LYS A 131 -6.29 19.96 10.69
C LYS A 131 -6.08 21.47 10.89
N LYS A 132 -5.15 21.86 11.73
CA LYS A 132 -4.79 23.27 11.98
C LYS A 132 -4.16 23.90 10.72
N ALA A 133 -3.38 23.15 9.95
CA ALA A 133 -2.82 23.59 8.68
C ALA A 133 -3.88 23.68 7.56
N GLY A 134 -5.08 23.13 7.77
CA GLY A 134 -6.18 23.16 6.82
C GLY A 134 -6.06 22.13 5.68
N ILE A 135 -5.20 21.11 5.83
CA ILE A 135 -4.98 20.09 4.81
C ILE A 135 -5.76 18.80 5.11
N THR A 136 -6.01 18.06 4.07
CA THR A 136 -6.46 16.66 4.10
C THR A 136 -5.27 15.76 3.77
N ALA A 137 -4.93 14.84 4.68
CA ALA A 137 -3.91 13.81 4.44
C ALA A 137 -4.56 12.42 4.57
N ILE A 138 -4.42 11.58 3.54
CA ILE A 138 -4.87 10.18 3.54
C ILE A 138 -3.63 9.31 3.45
N ILE A 139 -3.36 8.54 4.50
CA ILE A 139 -2.19 7.67 4.59
C ILE A 139 -2.58 6.22 4.31
N GLY A 140 -1.70 5.47 3.66
CA GLY A 140 -1.91 4.08 3.36
C GLY A 140 -3.00 3.82 2.32
N LEU A 141 -2.99 4.52 1.20
CA LEU A 141 -3.96 4.33 0.11
C LEU A 141 -3.32 3.62 -1.09
N GLY A 142 -2.85 2.40 -0.86
CA GLY A 142 -2.31 1.50 -1.88
C GLY A 142 -3.25 0.32 -2.17
N ALA A 143 -2.65 -0.83 -2.47
CA ALA A 143 -3.36 -2.10 -2.61
C ALA A 143 -3.78 -2.63 -1.24
N THR A 144 -2.81 -2.74 -0.33
CA THR A 144 -2.91 -3.17 1.06
C THR A 144 -1.81 -2.44 1.85
N PRO A 145 -2.15 -1.56 2.79
CA PRO A 145 -3.48 -0.98 3.03
C PRO A 145 -3.99 -0.16 1.84
N GLY A 146 -5.25 0.18 1.89
CA GLY A 146 -5.87 1.05 0.90
C GLY A 146 -7.10 0.42 0.26
N LEU A 147 -6.94 -0.30 -0.85
CA LEU A 147 -8.06 -1.01 -1.49
C LEU A 147 -8.67 -2.04 -0.51
N THR A 148 -7.86 -2.75 0.27
CA THR A 148 -8.34 -3.66 1.33
C THR A 148 -9.19 -2.95 2.38
N ASN A 149 -8.79 -1.75 2.82
CA ASN A 149 -9.54 -0.93 3.78
C ASN A 149 -10.87 -0.45 3.20
N ILE A 150 -10.89 -0.02 1.95
CA ILE A 150 -12.11 0.41 1.26
C ILE A 150 -13.07 -0.76 1.05
N LEU A 151 -12.57 -1.95 0.71
CA LEU A 151 -13.38 -3.17 0.62
C LEU A 151 -13.94 -3.58 1.98
N ALA A 152 -13.14 -3.47 3.04
CA ALA A 152 -13.59 -3.70 4.41
C ALA A 152 -14.72 -2.75 4.81
N LYS A 153 -14.56 -1.45 4.53
CA LYS A 153 -15.62 -0.44 4.74
C LYS A 153 -16.87 -0.76 3.94
N TYR A 154 -16.72 -1.04 2.64
CA TYR A 154 -17.84 -1.34 1.75
C TYR A 154 -18.64 -2.58 2.21
N GLY A 155 -17.95 -3.63 2.65
CA GLY A 155 -18.61 -4.81 3.23
C GLY A 155 -19.29 -4.51 4.56
N SER A 156 -18.67 -3.68 5.40
CA SER A 156 -19.23 -3.25 6.69
C SER A 156 -20.50 -2.43 6.54
N GLU A 157 -20.60 -1.60 5.50
CA GLU A 157 -21.78 -0.78 5.19
C GLU A 157 -23.00 -1.59 4.76
N LYS A 158 -22.84 -2.90 4.49
CA LYS A 158 -23.93 -3.84 4.14
C LYS A 158 -24.45 -4.62 5.33
N LEU A 159 -23.81 -4.50 6.50
CA LEU A 159 -24.15 -5.23 7.72
C LEU A 159 -24.80 -4.31 8.75
N ASP A 160 -25.74 -4.83 9.51
CA ASP A 160 -26.34 -4.14 10.65
C ASP A 160 -25.36 -4.08 11.84
N LYS A 161 -24.48 -5.09 11.93
CA LYS A 161 -23.43 -5.19 12.93
C LYS A 161 -22.23 -5.91 12.34
N VAL A 162 -21.03 -5.38 12.60
CA VAL A 162 -19.76 -5.98 12.19
C VAL A 162 -19.10 -6.64 13.39
N ASP A 163 -18.73 -7.92 13.28
CA ASP A 163 -18.03 -8.65 14.31
C ASP A 163 -16.55 -8.86 13.97
N GLU A 164 -16.22 -9.27 12.74
CA GLU A 164 -14.85 -9.61 12.34
C GLU A 164 -14.53 -9.07 10.94
N ILE A 165 -13.29 -8.62 10.76
CA ILE A 165 -12.72 -8.23 9.47
C ILE A 165 -11.36 -8.89 9.33
N HIS A 166 -11.17 -9.63 8.23
CA HIS A 166 -9.92 -10.31 7.91
C HIS A 166 -9.43 -9.82 6.55
N THR A 167 -8.23 -9.28 6.51
CA THR A 167 -7.54 -8.92 5.29
C THR A 167 -6.38 -9.87 5.05
N ALA A 168 -6.17 -10.25 3.80
CA ALA A 168 -5.03 -11.06 3.42
C ALA A 168 -4.48 -10.58 2.08
N TRP A 169 -3.18 -10.74 1.90
CA TRP A 169 -2.49 -10.43 0.66
C TRP A 169 -1.40 -11.45 0.35
N ALA A 170 -1.14 -11.61 -0.94
CA ALA A 170 -0.02 -12.38 -1.43
C ALA A 170 0.62 -11.61 -2.59
N TRP A 171 1.95 -11.51 -2.58
CA TRP A 171 2.71 -10.72 -3.56
C TRP A 171 3.82 -11.58 -4.16
N THR A 172 4.17 -11.34 -5.41
CA THR A 172 5.33 -12.02 -6.02
C THR A 172 6.65 -11.42 -5.52
N ALA A 173 7.61 -12.30 -5.22
CA ALA A 173 9.00 -11.91 -5.00
C ALA A 173 9.84 -12.02 -6.29
N MET A 174 9.21 -12.32 -7.43
CA MET A 174 9.86 -12.50 -8.72
C MET A 174 9.84 -11.23 -9.58
N ASP A 175 9.28 -10.12 -9.07
CA ASP A 175 9.24 -8.85 -9.79
C ASP A 175 10.66 -8.31 -10.01
N PRO A 176 11.13 -8.24 -11.28
CA PRO A 176 12.50 -7.83 -11.57
C PRO A 176 12.78 -6.35 -11.28
N PHE A 177 11.74 -5.57 -11.07
CA PHE A 177 11.84 -4.13 -10.78
C PHE A 177 11.61 -3.81 -9.29
N MET A 178 11.50 -4.84 -8.45
CA MET A 178 11.31 -4.67 -7.01
C MET A 178 12.46 -3.87 -6.41
N GLY A 179 12.15 -2.69 -5.86
CA GLY A 179 13.14 -1.83 -5.25
C GLY A 179 13.47 -2.18 -3.77
N PRO A 180 14.58 -1.67 -3.23
CA PRO A 180 15.03 -1.97 -1.88
C PRO A 180 14.03 -1.59 -0.78
N ALA A 181 13.18 -0.58 -1.02
CA ALA A 181 12.18 -0.15 -0.06
C ALA A 181 11.09 -1.21 0.19
N ILE A 182 10.67 -1.95 -0.85
CA ILE A 182 9.68 -3.03 -0.75
C ILE A 182 10.24 -4.19 0.07
N ILE A 183 11.50 -4.58 -0.17
CA ILE A 183 12.18 -5.63 0.58
C ILE A 183 12.35 -5.20 2.05
N ALA A 184 12.73 -3.95 2.28
CA ALA A 184 12.89 -3.39 3.62
C ALA A 184 11.56 -3.40 4.39
N HIS A 185 10.45 -3.01 3.74
CA HIS A 185 9.10 -3.12 4.28
C HIS A 185 8.74 -4.57 4.63
N TYR A 186 8.89 -5.52 3.69
CA TYR A 186 8.57 -6.92 3.95
C TYR A 186 9.35 -7.49 5.15
N PHE A 187 10.62 -7.14 5.28
CA PHE A 187 11.42 -7.52 6.45
C PHE A 187 10.92 -6.85 7.74
N HIS A 188 10.48 -5.59 7.65
CA HIS A 188 9.90 -4.89 8.79
C HIS A 188 8.59 -5.54 9.25
N ALA A 189 7.69 -5.80 8.33
CA ALA A 189 6.42 -6.47 8.57
C ALA A 189 6.57 -7.93 9.09
N SER A 190 7.71 -8.57 8.78
CA SER A 190 8.01 -9.97 9.12
C SER A 190 8.85 -10.14 10.39
N THR A 191 9.07 -9.08 11.18
CA THR A 191 10.01 -9.12 12.32
C THR A 191 9.34 -8.72 13.63
N GLY A 192 9.62 -9.48 14.70
CA GLY A 192 9.19 -9.15 16.06
C GLY A 192 7.71 -9.42 16.32
N ASP A 193 7.15 -8.65 17.25
CA ASP A 193 5.72 -8.70 17.55
C ASP A 193 5.01 -7.58 16.79
N VAL A 194 3.87 -7.93 16.19
CA VAL A 194 3.10 -7.06 15.30
C VAL A 194 1.67 -6.85 15.80
N PRO A 195 1.05 -5.70 15.55
CA PRO A 195 -0.28 -5.42 16.07
C PRO A 195 -1.35 -6.23 15.35
N THR A 196 -2.29 -6.75 16.13
CA THR A 196 -3.56 -7.27 15.67
C THR A 196 -4.67 -6.80 16.60
N TYR A 197 -5.94 -6.93 16.18
CA TYR A 197 -7.08 -6.52 17.00
C TYR A 197 -7.93 -7.73 17.31
N ARG A 198 -8.04 -8.09 18.63
CA ARG A 198 -8.77 -9.26 19.11
C ARG A 198 -9.59 -8.89 20.35
N ASP A 199 -10.79 -9.41 20.45
CA ASP A 199 -11.70 -9.17 21.57
C ASP A 199 -11.92 -7.67 21.87
N GLY A 200 -11.97 -6.84 20.83
CA GLY A 200 -12.22 -5.42 20.95
C GLY A 200 -11.02 -4.59 21.45
N LYS A 201 -9.80 -5.11 21.39
CA LYS A 201 -8.57 -4.42 21.82
C LYS A 201 -7.37 -4.77 20.96
N TRP A 202 -6.42 -3.86 20.88
CA TRP A 202 -5.13 -4.14 20.26
C TRP A 202 -4.28 -5.06 21.14
N VAL A 203 -3.73 -6.08 20.52
CA VAL A 203 -2.76 -7.00 21.11
C VAL A 203 -1.60 -7.17 20.14
N GLU A 204 -0.47 -7.67 20.63
CA GLU A 204 0.69 -7.99 19.81
C GLU A 204 0.81 -9.50 19.67
N ILE A 205 1.17 -9.96 18.48
CA ILE A 205 1.42 -11.37 18.14
C ILE A 205 2.70 -11.47 17.35
N SER A 206 3.35 -12.59 17.40
CA SER A 206 4.60 -12.78 16.65
C SER A 206 4.36 -12.74 15.14
N ALA A 207 5.18 -11.98 14.43
CA ALA A 207 5.19 -11.99 12.98
C ALA A 207 5.49 -13.40 12.44
N LEU A 208 5.00 -13.67 11.23
CA LEU A 208 5.10 -14.97 10.55
C LEU A 208 4.52 -16.15 11.33
N SER A 209 3.60 -15.89 12.28
CA SER A 209 2.87 -16.89 13.05
C SER A 209 1.49 -17.19 12.45
N GLU A 210 0.81 -18.20 13.01
CA GLU A 210 -0.55 -18.62 12.70
C GLU A 210 -0.83 -18.77 11.19
N PRO A 211 -0.16 -19.74 10.50
CA PRO A 211 -0.36 -19.97 9.08
C PRO A 211 -1.83 -20.26 8.75
N GLU A 212 -2.27 -19.76 7.60
CA GLU A 212 -3.61 -20.00 7.06
C GLU A 212 -3.52 -20.11 5.54
N VAL A 213 -4.23 -21.07 4.96
CA VAL A 213 -4.34 -21.19 3.50
C VAL A 213 -5.50 -20.31 3.03
N VAL A 214 -5.22 -19.42 2.10
CA VAL A 214 -6.19 -18.49 1.52
C VAL A 214 -6.34 -18.73 0.03
N ASP A 215 -7.61 -18.83 -0.40
CA ASP A 215 -7.97 -18.81 -1.81
C ASP A 215 -8.21 -17.36 -2.24
N PHE A 216 -7.24 -16.78 -2.90
CA PHE A 216 -7.42 -15.57 -3.68
C PHE A 216 -8.14 -15.90 -4.99
N PRO A 217 -8.60 -14.92 -5.78
CA PRO A 217 -9.14 -15.23 -7.11
C PRO A 217 -8.14 -16.00 -7.99
N PRO A 218 -8.62 -16.92 -8.84
CA PRO A 218 -7.74 -17.67 -9.72
C PRO A 218 -6.81 -16.75 -10.56
N PRO A 219 -5.58 -17.18 -10.81
CA PRO A 219 -4.98 -18.48 -10.48
C PRO A 219 -4.32 -18.55 -9.08
N LEU A 220 -4.50 -17.56 -8.22
CA LEU A 220 -3.82 -17.38 -6.94
C LEU A 220 -4.56 -18.14 -5.80
N SER A 221 -4.79 -19.44 -5.96
CA SER A 221 -5.47 -20.28 -4.96
C SER A 221 -4.49 -21.07 -4.10
N GLY A 222 -4.90 -21.44 -2.89
CA GLY A 222 -4.15 -22.32 -1.99
C GLY A 222 -2.84 -21.72 -1.50
N ILE A 223 -2.77 -20.41 -1.31
CA ILE A 223 -1.55 -19.72 -0.86
C ILE A 223 -1.56 -19.62 0.67
N GLU A 224 -0.48 -20.10 1.30
CA GLU A 224 -0.30 -19.98 2.73
C GLU A 224 0.15 -18.57 3.10
N VAL A 225 -0.56 -17.92 4.03
CA VAL A 225 -0.31 -16.58 4.54
C VAL A 225 -0.09 -16.60 6.06
N TYR A 226 0.58 -15.57 6.58
CA TYR A 226 0.99 -15.47 7.97
C TYR A 226 0.66 -14.11 8.54
N ASN A 227 0.54 -13.99 9.87
CA ASN A 227 0.43 -12.69 10.52
C ASN A 227 1.65 -11.82 10.18
N VAL A 228 1.41 -10.60 9.75
CA VAL A 228 2.44 -9.62 9.41
C VAL A 228 2.09 -8.25 9.98
N GLY A 229 3.10 -7.42 10.20
CA GLY A 229 2.92 -6.05 10.69
C GLY A 229 2.41 -5.14 9.59
N HIS A 230 1.10 -4.86 9.62
CA HIS A 230 0.43 -4.07 8.60
C HIS A 230 -0.58 -3.08 9.20
N PRO A 231 -0.95 -1.98 8.51
CA PRO A 231 -1.81 -0.93 9.06
C PRO A 231 -3.27 -1.30 9.32
N GLU A 232 -3.87 -2.27 8.60
CA GLU A 232 -5.30 -2.55 8.69
C GLU A 232 -5.79 -2.87 10.11
N PRO A 233 -5.10 -3.69 10.94
CA PRO A 233 -5.50 -3.89 12.32
C PRO A 233 -5.35 -2.64 13.19
N VAL A 234 -4.54 -1.66 12.77
CA VAL A 234 -4.36 -0.39 13.47
C VAL A 234 -5.47 0.59 13.13
N THR A 235 -5.91 0.66 11.87
CA THR A 235 -6.79 1.71 11.36
C THR A 235 -8.26 1.30 11.34
N ILE A 236 -8.59 0.12 10.86
CA ILE A 236 -9.98 -0.35 10.69
C ILE A 236 -10.80 -0.22 12.00
N PRO A 237 -10.31 -0.62 13.19
CA PRO A 237 -11.09 -0.51 14.42
C PRO A 237 -11.37 0.94 14.86
N ARG A 238 -10.62 1.91 14.32
CA ARG A 238 -10.83 3.34 14.60
C ARG A 238 -12.07 3.88 13.90
N TYR A 239 -12.37 3.38 12.71
CA TYR A 239 -13.42 3.88 11.83
C TYR A 239 -14.63 2.96 11.74
N ILE A 240 -14.46 1.64 11.83
CA ILE A 240 -15.55 0.66 11.81
C ILE A 240 -15.89 0.26 13.24
N LYS A 241 -16.95 0.88 13.78
CA LYS A 241 -17.34 0.69 15.18
C LYS A 241 -17.96 -0.67 15.43
N GLY A 242 -17.70 -1.22 16.61
CA GLY A 242 -18.29 -2.49 17.07
C GLY A 242 -17.55 -3.74 16.61
N VAL A 243 -16.60 -3.62 15.68
CA VAL A 243 -15.75 -4.75 15.28
C VAL A 243 -14.95 -5.28 16.48
N LYS A 244 -14.87 -6.59 16.61
CA LYS A 244 -14.15 -7.28 17.71
C LYS A 244 -12.83 -7.88 17.27
N VAL A 245 -12.73 -8.25 16.00
CA VAL A 245 -11.53 -8.88 15.45
C VAL A 245 -11.17 -8.21 14.15
N VAL A 246 -9.91 -7.78 14.03
CA VAL A 246 -9.33 -7.34 12.75
C VAL A 246 -7.94 -7.95 12.63
N THR A 247 -7.73 -8.74 11.58
CA THR A 247 -6.45 -9.39 11.29
C THR A 247 -5.94 -8.99 9.91
N ASN A 248 -4.62 -8.95 9.77
CA ASN A 248 -3.97 -8.90 8.47
C ASN A 248 -2.98 -10.05 8.36
N LYS A 249 -3.03 -10.78 7.26
CA LYS A 249 -2.07 -11.83 6.95
C LYS A 249 -1.50 -11.64 5.56
N GLY A 250 -0.21 -11.88 5.43
CA GLY A 250 0.49 -11.70 4.17
C GLY A 250 1.56 -12.74 3.91
N THR A 251 1.97 -12.84 2.64
CA THR A 251 3.07 -13.69 2.20
C THR A 251 3.63 -13.18 0.88
N VAL A 252 4.82 -13.69 0.53
CA VAL A 252 5.36 -13.56 -0.83
C VAL A 252 5.49 -14.95 -1.45
N TRP A 253 5.33 -15.03 -2.77
CA TRP A 253 5.64 -16.25 -3.52
C TRP A 253 6.84 -16.04 -4.44
N PRO A 254 7.61 -17.08 -4.75
CA PRO A 254 7.48 -18.47 -4.28
C PRO A 254 7.72 -18.59 -2.77
N SER A 255 7.17 -19.64 -2.15
CA SER A 255 7.23 -19.88 -0.68
C SER A 255 8.64 -19.93 -0.11
N LEU A 256 9.63 -20.27 -0.92
CA LEU A 256 11.05 -20.25 -0.55
C LEU A 256 11.47 -18.90 0.04
N MET A 257 10.93 -17.79 -0.48
CA MET A 257 11.27 -16.44 0.00
C MET A 257 10.70 -16.19 1.41
N THR A 258 9.50 -16.68 1.69
CA THR A 258 8.91 -16.61 3.04
C THR A 258 9.67 -17.48 4.03
N GLU A 259 10.07 -18.69 3.64
CA GLU A 259 10.88 -19.57 4.49
C GLU A 259 12.27 -18.96 4.78
N ALA A 260 12.92 -18.37 3.78
CA ALA A 260 14.17 -17.62 4.00
C ALA A 260 13.99 -16.47 4.99
N SER A 261 12.87 -15.72 4.88
CA SER A 261 12.56 -14.61 5.80
C SER A 261 12.34 -15.10 7.24
N LYS A 262 11.70 -16.25 7.45
CA LYS A 262 11.56 -16.88 8.77
C LYS A 262 12.93 -17.21 9.38
N ILE A 263 13.84 -17.75 8.58
CA ILE A 263 15.20 -18.06 9.02
C ILE A 263 15.95 -16.77 9.36
N PHE A 264 15.88 -15.76 8.50
CA PHE A 264 16.52 -14.46 8.72
C PHE A 264 15.98 -13.75 9.97
N ALA A 265 14.65 -13.78 10.19
CA ALA A 265 14.03 -13.24 11.39
C ALA A 265 14.55 -13.95 12.66
N LYS A 266 14.56 -15.29 12.65
CA LYS A 266 15.04 -16.11 13.78
C LYS A 266 16.50 -15.88 14.11
N LEU A 267 17.35 -15.61 13.12
CA LEU A 267 18.76 -15.29 13.28
C LEU A 267 19.03 -13.82 13.57
N GLY A 268 18.01 -12.95 13.58
CA GLY A 268 18.13 -11.51 13.78
C GLY A 268 18.71 -10.75 12.58
N LEU A 269 18.84 -11.39 11.43
CA LEU A 269 19.45 -10.81 10.22
C LEU A 269 18.61 -9.73 9.54
N ILE A 270 17.32 -9.60 9.89
CA ILE A 270 16.42 -8.56 9.37
C ILE A 270 15.96 -7.59 10.47
N SER A 271 16.71 -7.52 11.58
CA SER A 271 16.45 -6.58 12.67
C SER A 271 17.03 -5.19 12.37
N LEU A 272 16.53 -4.17 13.08
CA LEU A 272 17.11 -2.81 13.05
C LEU A 272 18.31 -2.64 13.99
N LYS A 273 18.82 -3.74 14.57
CA LYS A 273 20.01 -3.69 15.42
C LYS A 273 21.22 -3.25 14.58
N GLU A 274 21.93 -2.25 15.04
CA GLU A 274 23.14 -1.78 14.40
C GLU A 274 24.31 -2.74 14.60
N PHE A 275 25.15 -2.86 13.60
CA PHE A 275 26.46 -3.52 13.68
C PHE A 275 27.46 -2.83 12.75
N THR A 276 28.75 -3.10 12.98
CA THR A 276 29.82 -2.49 12.22
C THR A 276 30.49 -3.52 11.29
N ILE A 277 30.53 -3.23 10.00
CA ILE A 277 31.27 -4.01 9.00
C ILE A 277 32.26 -3.10 8.26
N LYS A 278 33.54 -3.47 8.26
CA LYS A 278 34.62 -2.69 7.62
C LYS A 278 34.61 -1.21 8.01
N GLY A 279 34.32 -0.90 9.28
CA GLY A 279 34.28 0.46 9.80
C GLY A 279 33.01 1.27 9.51
N VAL A 280 32.03 0.71 8.83
CA VAL A 280 30.72 1.35 8.57
C VAL A 280 29.68 0.73 9.51
N THR A 281 28.98 1.56 10.30
CA THR A 281 27.91 1.13 11.20
C THR A 281 26.57 1.35 10.51
N MET A 282 25.73 0.32 10.47
CA MET A 282 24.42 0.34 9.84
C MET A 282 23.49 -0.72 10.44
N PRO A 283 22.17 -0.63 10.29
CA PRO A 283 21.26 -1.69 10.66
C PRO A 283 21.55 -3.00 9.90
N VAL A 284 21.46 -4.15 10.59
CA VAL A 284 21.62 -5.47 9.94
C VAL A 284 20.65 -5.65 8.79
N ARG A 285 19.43 -5.14 8.93
CA ARG A 285 18.40 -5.16 7.88
C ARG A 285 18.89 -4.54 6.56
N ASP A 286 19.61 -3.43 6.61
CA ASP A 286 20.07 -2.74 5.40
C ASP A 286 21.05 -3.62 4.61
N VAL A 287 21.90 -4.38 5.31
CA VAL A 287 22.79 -5.36 4.68
C VAL A 287 21.97 -6.52 4.09
N ALA A 288 20.98 -7.02 4.81
CA ALA A 288 20.12 -8.10 4.31
C ALA A 288 19.34 -7.67 3.07
N VAL A 289 18.84 -6.43 3.03
CA VAL A 289 18.19 -5.85 1.83
C VAL A 289 19.15 -5.84 0.65
N GLN A 290 20.37 -5.34 0.83
CA GLN A 290 21.36 -5.31 -0.26
C GLN A 290 21.75 -6.71 -0.71
N PHE A 291 21.85 -7.66 0.22
CA PHE A 291 22.11 -9.06 -0.13
C PHE A 291 20.97 -9.64 -0.99
N VAL A 292 19.72 -9.45 -0.61
CA VAL A 292 18.56 -9.89 -1.40
C VAL A 292 18.52 -9.22 -2.77
N MET A 293 18.81 -7.92 -2.85
CA MET A 293 18.91 -7.19 -4.12
C MET A 293 19.98 -7.75 -5.04
N SER A 294 21.03 -8.37 -4.49
CA SER A 294 22.13 -8.96 -5.26
C SER A 294 21.85 -10.42 -5.69
N ILE A 295 20.78 -11.05 -5.22
CA ILE A 295 20.46 -12.46 -5.55
C ILE A 295 20.40 -12.70 -7.06
N PRO A 296 19.74 -11.86 -7.89
CA PRO A 296 19.71 -12.06 -9.33
C PRO A 296 21.10 -12.13 -9.97
N ASP A 297 22.05 -11.30 -9.50
CA ASP A 297 23.42 -11.26 -10.03
C ASP A 297 24.28 -12.42 -9.53
N LEU A 298 23.95 -12.99 -8.36
CA LEU A 298 24.71 -14.07 -7.72
C LEU A 298 24.18 -15.46 -8.08
N THR A 299 22.96 -15.55 -8.59
CA THR A 299 22.30 -16.82 -8.87
C THR A 299 22.54 -17.23 -10.32
N PRO A 300 22.90 -18.49 -10.60
CA PRO A 300 23.03 -18.97 -11.97
C PRO A 300 21.75 -18.74 -12.76
N ALA A 301 21.88 -18.28 -14.01
CA ALA A 301 20.75 -17.93 -14.88
C ALA A 301 19.77 -19.11 -15.08
N GLU A 302 20.29 -20.35 -15.15
CA GLU A 302 19.48 -21.56 -15.22
C GLU A 302 18.60 -21.78 -13.99
N THR A 303 19.06 -21.40 -12.79
CA THR A 303 18.29 -21.49 -11.55
C THR A 303 17.17 -20.45 -11.53
N ILE A 304 17.48 -19.20 -11.93
CA ILE A 304 16.46 -18.14 -12.06
C ILE A 304 15.40 -18.54 -13.07
N SER A 305 15.82 -19.06 -14.24
CA SER A 305 14.90 -19.52 -15.28
C SER A 305 14.01 -20.67 -14.80
N ALA A 306 14.56 -21.61 -14.03
CA ALA A 306 13.78 -22.72 -13.47
C ALA A 306 12.72 -22.23 -12.47
N LEU A 307 13.08 -21.30 -11.58
CA LEU A 307 12.13 -20.70 -10.62
C LEU A 307 11.04 -19.87 -11.34
N ALA A 308 11.40 -19.12 -12.38
CA ALA A 308 10.45 -18.38 -13.18
C ALA A 308 9.47 -19.33 -13.91
N THR A 309 9.98 -20.41 -14.52
CA THR A 309 9.14 -21.42 -15.18
C THR A 309 8.18 -22.08 -14.19
N GLU A 310 8.64 -22.50 -13.00
CA GLU A 310 7.78 -23.06 -11.96
C GLU A 310 6.69 -22.08 -11.52
N ALA A 311 7.05 -20.80 -11.36
CA ALA A 311 6.10 -19.76 -11.02
C ALA A 311 5.07 -19.52 -12.15
N GLU A 312 5.51 -19.50 -13.41
CA GLU A 312 4.63 -19.34 -14.57
C GLU A 312 3.67 -20.54 -14.76
N GLU A 313 4.15 -21.76 -14.57
CA GLU A 313 3.31 -22.96 -14.60
C GLU A 313 2.20 -22.91 -13.55
N ARG A 314 2.49 -22.38 -12.36
CA ARG A 314 1.55 -22.32 -11.24
C ARG A 314 0.63 -21.11 -11.29
N TYR A 315 1.15 -19.94 -11.64
CA TYR A 315 0.46 -18.66 -11.50
C TYR A 315 0.21 -17.94 -12.84
N GLY A 316 0.70 -18.49 -13.98
CA GLY A 316 0.53 -17.90 -15.29
C GLY A 316 1.05 -16.46 -15.35
N GLU A 317 0.26 -15.59 -15.96
CA GLU A 317 0.60 -14.15 -16.13
C GLU A 317 0.76 -13.36 -14.81
N TYR A 318 0.47 -13.98 -13.67
CA TYR A 318 0.65 -13.37 -12.34
C TYR A 318 2.00 -13.70 -11.71
N ALA A 319 2.81 -14.55 -12.34
CA ALA A 319 4.04 -15.07 -11.77
C ALA A 319 5.04 -13.98 -11.40
N LEU A 320 5.27 -13.00 -12.28
CA LEU A 320 6.34 -12.01 -12.15
C LEU A 320 5.91 -10.72 -11.46
N GLU A 321 4.69 -10.25 -11.66
CA GLU A 321 4.24 -8.96 -11.13
C GLU A 321 2.92 -9.04 -10.35
N GLY A 322 2.40 -10.25 -10.13
CA GLY A 322 1.06 -10.45 -9.60
C GLY A 322 0.91 -10.13 -8.12
N VAL A 323 -0.33 -9.77 -7.76
CA VAL A 323 -0.78 -9.62 -6.38
C VAL A 323 -2.19 -10.18 -6.20
N GLY A 324 -2.40 -10.89 -5.10
CA GLY A 324 -3.70 -11.34 -4.63
C GLY A 324 -4.12 -10.59 -3.37
N LEU A 325 -5.37 -10.13 -3.33
CA LEU A 325 -5.97 -9.51 -2.15
C LEU A 325 -7.25 -10.26 -1.78
N LYS A 326 -7.48 -10.42 -0.48
CA LYS A 326 -8.71 -10.99 0.07
C LYS A 326 -9.17 -10.19 1.28
N VAL A 327 -10.46 -9.88 1.31
CA VAL A 327 -11.09 -9.22 2.46
C VAL A 327 -12.34 -9.99 2.82
N LYS A 328 -12.48 -10.39 4.08
CA LYS A 328 -13.69 -11.02 4.63
C LYS A 328 -14.25 -10.11 5.71
N VAL A 329 -15.54 -9.80 5.62
CA VAL A 329 -16.27 -8.99 6.59
C VAL A 329 -17.43 -9.82 7.12
N LYS A 330 -17.38 -10.20 8.39
CA LYS A 330 -18.40 -11.03 9.06
C LYS A 330 -19.18 -10.22 10.07
N GLY A 331 -20.46 -10.50 10.15
CA GLY A 331 -21.32 -9.84 11.09
C GLY A 331 -22.76 -10.30 10.98
N GLU A 332 -23.69 -9.42 11.28
CA GLU A 332 -25.12 -9.69 11.23
C GLU A 332 -25.80 -8.77 10.20
N SER A 333 -26.65 -9.34 9.36
CA SER A 333 -27.59 -8.63 8.49
C SER A 333 -28.95 -9.28 8.57
N GLN A 334 -29.99 -8.50 8.88
CA GLN A 334 -31.38 -8.96 9.05
C GLN A 334 -31.49 -10.14 10.05
N ARG A 335 -30.75 -10.06 11.16
CA ARG A 335 -30.65 -11.11 12.21
C ARG A 335 -30.09 -12.45 11.73
N LYS A 336 -29.31 -12.45 10.65
CA LYS A 336 -28.62 -13.63 10.15
C LYS A 336 -27.13 -13.35 10.13
N THR A 337 -26.34 -14.33 10.54
CA THR A 337 -24.89 -14.27 10.38
C THR A 337 -24.59 -14.25 8.89
N THR A 338 -23.88 -13.22 8.46
CA THR A 338 -23.55 -12.96 7.06
C THR A 338 -22.05 -12.68 6.94
N CYS A 339 -21.43 -13.23 5.91
CA CYS A 339 -20.04 -12.95 5.53
C CYS A 339 -20.00 -12.43 4.10
N TYR A 340 -19.49 -11.22 3.93
CA TYR A 340 -19.10 -10.69 2.62
C TYR A 340 -17.61 -10.95 2.40
N SER A 341 -17.28 -11.50 1.24
CA SER A 341 -15.90 -11.76 0.86
C SER A 341 -15.59 -11.09 -0.47
N TYR A 342 -14.49 -10.35 -0.49
CA TYR A 342 -13.98 -9.64 -1.66
C TYR A 342 -12.62 -10.23 -2.03
N GLY A 343 -12.40 -10.44 -3.33
CA GLY A 343 -11.15 -10.93 -3.86
C GLY A 343 -10.68 -10.09 -5.03
N VAL A 344 -9.39 -9.85 -5.11
CA VAL A 344 -8.71 -9.22 -6.24
C VAL A 344 -7.54 -10.09 -6.62
N ALA A 345 -7.38 -10.36 -7.92
CA ALA A 345 -6.14 -10.82 -8.51
C ALA A 345 -5.73 -9.80 -9.55
N CYS A 346 -4.59 -9.17 -9.38
CA CYS A 346 -4.07 -8.18 -10.31
C CYS A 346 -2.74 -8.66 -10.88
N ARG A 347 -2.58 -8.57 -12.21
CA ARG A 347 -1.36 -9.00 -12.93
C ARG A 347 -0.17 -8.09 -12.66
N SER A 348 -0.42 -6.85 -12.24
CA SER A 348 0.62 -5.90 -11.87
C SER A 348 0.34 -5.34 -10.48
N ALA A 349 1.21 -5.64 -9.56
CA ALA A 349 1.21 -5.10 -8.21
C ALA A 349 1.40 -3.58 -8.19
N VAL A 350 2.16 -3.06 -9.15
CA VAL A 350 2.32 -1.61 -9.37
C VAL A 350 0.98 -0.96 -9.68
N VAL A 351 0.21 -1.50 -10.62
CA VAL A 351 -1.12 -0.96 -10.97
C VAL A 351 -2.07 -1.07 -9.77
N CYS A 352 -2.06 -2.21 -9.07
CA CYS A 352 -2.92 -2.44 -7.92
C CYS A 352 -2.65 -1.45 -6.77
N THR A 353 -1.41 -1.00 -6.60
CA THR A 353 -1.00 -0.04 -5.57
C THR A 353 -1.12 1.41 -6.04
N ALA A 354 -0.69 1.72 -7.24
CA ALA A 354 -0.60 3.08 -7.75
C ALA A 354 -1.97 3.69 -8.09
N LEU A 355 -2.89 2.88 -8.64
CA LEU A 355 -4.21 3.37 -9.05
C LEU A 355 -5.04 3.87 -7.86
N PRO A 356 -5.15 3.17 -6.71
CA PRO A 356 -5.81 3.69 -5.53
C PRO A 356 -5.25 5.03 -5.06
N ALA A 357 -3.93 5.18 -4.99
CA ALA A 357 -3.27 6.42 -4.60
C ALA A 357 -3.62 7.58 -5.54
N ALA A 358 -3.51 7.37 -6.85
CA ALA A 358 -3.84 8.36 -7.85
C ALA A 358 -5.32 8.78 -7.78
N LEU A 359 -6.25 7.82 -7.68
CA LEU A 359 -7.68 8.11 -7.57
C LEU A 359 -8.02 8.87 -6.28
N GLY A 360 -7.44 8.46 -5.14
CA GLY A 360 -7.64 9.16 -3.89
C GLY A 360 -7.13 10.59 -3.94
N ALA A 361 -5.95 10.82 -4.52
CA ALA A 361 -5.41 12.15 -4.73
C ALA A 361 -6.33 13.01 -5.60
N LEU A 362 -6.83 12.47 -6.71
CA LEU A 362 -7.79 13.16 -7.57
C LEU A 362 -9.11 13.48 -6.83
N MET A 363 -9.59 12.57 -5.96
CA MET A 363 -10.79 12.83 -5.14
C MET A 363 -10.58 13.96 -4.13
N VAL A 364 -9.41 13.99 -3.46
CA VAL A 364 -9.07 15.06 -2.51
C VAL A 364 -8.94 16.39 -3.24
N ALA A 365 -8.21 16.45 -4.33
CA ALA A 365 -7.99 17.67 -5.10
C ALA A 365 -9.29 18.19 -5.76
N ALA A 366 -10.20 17.29 -6.13
CA ALA A 366 -11.54 17.64 -6.60
C ALA A 366 -12.53 18.07 -5.48
N GLY A 367 -12.07 18.15 -4.21
CA GLY A 367 -12.89 18.56 -3.07
C GLY A 367 -13.97 17.54 -2.66
N LYS A 368 -13.84 16.28 -3.07
CA LYS A 368 -14.78 15.20 -2.69
C LYS A 368 -14.56 14.73 -1.25
N VAL A 369 -13.36 14.92 -0.70
CA VAL A 369 -13.02 14.72 0.70
C VAL A 369 -12.88 16.10 1.35
N LYS A 370 -13.76 16.40 2.31
CA LYS A 370 -13.86 17.73 2.94
C LYS A 370 -13.18 17.79 4.29
N GLU A 371 -13.00 16.67 4.92
CA GLU A 371 -12.40 16.51 6.24
C GLU A 371 -10.95 16.98 6.23
N LYS A 372 -10.56 17.70 7.31
CA LYS A 372 -9.19 18.19 7.52
C LYS A 372 -8.52 17.43 8.65
N GLY A 373 -7.29 17.00 8.43
CA GLY A 373 -6.54 16.15 9.35
C GLY A 373 -5.82 15.01 8.63
N VAL A 374 -5.36 14.01 9.39
CA VAL A 374 -4.76 12.76 8.88
C VAL A 374 -5.74 11.62 9.09
N PHE A 375 -5.98 10.85 8.05
CA PHE A 375 -6.94 9.76 8.03
C PHE A 375 -6.38 8.54 7.31
N ALA A 376 -6.86 7.35 7.69
CA ALA A 376 -6.77 6.19 6.83
C ALA A 376 -7.93 6.22 5.80
N PRO A 377 -7.82 5.49 4.69
CA PRO A 377 -8.78 5.54 3.58
C PRO A 377 -10.23 5.30 3.99
N GLU A 378 -10.47 4.29 4.83
CA GLU A 378 -11.80 3.93 5.31
C GLU A 378 -12.46 5.00 6.18
N GLY A 379 -11.67 5.95 6.68
CA GLY A 379 -12.17 7.05 7.51
C GLY A 379 -12.88 8.15 6.72
N VAL A 380 -12.50 8.38 5.46
CA VAL A 380 -12.92 9.59 4.73
C VAL A 380 -13.30 9.35 3.27
N ILE A 381 -12.89 8.24 2.66
CA ILE A 381 -13.25 7.95 1.26
C ILE A 381 -14.64 7.32 1.20
N ASP A 382 -15.47 7.79 0.28
CA ASP A 382 -16.72 7.13 -0.08
C ASP A 382 -16.45 5.82 -0.82
N SER A 383 -16.75 4.69 -0.17
CA SER A 383 -16.40 3.35 -0.65
C SER A 383 -17.02 3.04 -2.02
N LYS A 384 -18.29 3.38 -2.21
CA LYS A 384 -19.03 3.07 -3.44
C LYS A 384 -18.51 3.84 -4.65
N SER A 385 -18.29 5.13 -4.49
CA SER A 385 -17.75 5.98 -5.55
C SER A 385 -16.33 5.56 -5.92
N PHE A 386 -15.51 5.24 -4.93
CA PHE A 386 -14.13 4.81 -5.14
C PHE A 386 -14.08 3.46 -5.88
N LEU A 387 -14.81 2.44 -5.41
CA LEU A 387 -14.83 1.12 -6.02
C LEU A 387 -15.40 1.14 -7.44
N LYS A 388 -16.34 2.04 -7.75
CA LYS A 388 -16.83 2.25 -9.11
C LYS A 388 -15.71 2.74 -10.05
N GLU A 389 -14.80 3.57 -9.57
CA GLU A 389 -13.66 4.02 -10.38
C GLU A 389 -12.57 2.93 -10.48
N ILE A 390 -12.31 2.19 -9.41
CA ILE A 390 -11.39 1.05 -9.40
C ILE A 390 -11.83 -0.02 -10.40
N ALA A 391 -13.11 -0.35 -10.44
CA ALA A 391 -13.68 -1.40 -11.29
C ALA A 391 -13.49 -1.18 -12.80
N LYS A 392 -13.03 0.00 -13.21
CA LYS A 392 -12.69 0.28 -14.62
C LYS A 392 -11.37 -0.37 -15.07
N ASP A 393 -10.48 -0.69 -14.11
CA ASP A 393 -9.15 -1.25 -14.39
C ASP A 393 -8.84 -2.49 -13.56
N ILE A 394 -9.45 -2.66 -12.40
CA ILE A 394 -9.21 -3.76 -11.46
C ILE A 394 -10.53 -4.45 -11.17
N GLU A 395 -10.61 -5.74 -11.49
CA GLU A 395 -11.77 -6.58 -11.17
C GLU A 395 -11.79 -6.90 -9.67
N VAL A 396 -12.94 -6.71 -9.05
CA VAL A 396 -13.21 -7.09 -7.67
C VAL A 396 -14.31 -8.15 -7.66
N LEU A 397 -13.96 -9.36 -7.25
CA LEU A 397 -14.93 -10.44 -7.08
C LEU A 397 -15.58 -10.34 -5.70
N GLU A 398 -16.90 -10.33 -5.67
CA GLU A 398 -17.69 -10.31 -4.44
C GLU A 398 -18.46 -11.61 -4.27
N THR A 399 -18.44 -12.18 -3.07
CA THR A 399 -19.30 -13.31 -2.68
C THR A 399 -19.99 -13.01 -1.36
N GLU A 400 -21.23 -13.49 -1.21
CA GLU A 400 -22.03 -13.38 0.01
C GLU A 400 -22.37 -14.78 0.49
N GLU A 401 -22.00 -15.09 1.74
CA GLU A 401 -22.35 -16.35 2.41
C GLU A 401 -23.30 -16.02 3.59
N LYS A 402 -24.47 -16.67 3.59
CA LYS A 402 -25.42 -16.58 4.69
C LYS A 402 -25.45 -17.93 5.40
N ALA A 403 -25.15 -17.94 6.71
CA ALA A 403 -25.37 -19.13 7.51
C ALA A 403 -26.87 -19.40 7.55
N GLY A 404 -27.28 -20.56 7.01
CA GLY A 404 -28.63 -21.05 7.18
C GLY A 404 -28.92 -21.20 8.68
N LYS A 405 -30.18 -21.02 9.10
CA LYS A 405 -30.62 -21.43 10.45
C LYS A 405 -30.25 -22.90 10.62
N LEU A 406 -29.38 -23.22 11.60
CA LEU A 406 -29.31 -24.56 12.16
C LEU A 406 -30.65 -24.96 12.70
#